data_30f52b57f31f630958091da9ba085494
#
_entry.id   30f52b57f31f630958091da9ba085494
#
_cell.length_a   1.000
_cell.length_b   1.000
_cell.length_c   1.000
_cell.angle_alpha   90.00
_cell.angle_beta   90.00
_cell.angle_gamma   90.00
#
_symmetry.space_group_name_H-M   'P 1'
#
loop_
_entity.id
_entity.type
_entity.pdbx_description
1 polymer ?
#
loop_
_entity_poly.entity_id
_entity_poly.type
_entity_poly.pdbx_seq_one_letter_code
_entity_poly.pdbx_strand_id
1 'polypeptide(L)'
;TKQKITIDLAALENKDVDDSLLENGPIFDFELPASKRMLTFKILTHNDEKAVEEESKKMKKKNFGGNGISYDLTSRLKHMIVSVDGVADIKTVKDFVENEFLSRDSLAFRKHIEAISPDVDMSVRFECEDCSHEEPSIQMPMNVSFFWPGA
;
A
#
# COMPACT_ATOMS: atom_id res chain seq x y z
N THR A 1 21.73 -8.37 22.69
CA THR A 1 22.96 -7.98 21.97
C THR A 1 22.55 -7.12 20.79
N LYS A 2 23.27 -6.01 20.50
CA LYS A 2 23.06 -5.17 19.33
C LYS A 2 24.18 -5.50 18.36
N GLN A 3 23.85 -6.04 17.18
CA GLN A 3 24.81 -6.23 16.10
C GLN A 3 24.56 -5.19 15.00
N LYS A 4 25.65 -4.74 14.36
CA LYS A 4 25.58 -3.89 13.17
C LYS A 4 25.67 -4.78 11.94
N ILE A 5 24.72 -4.62 11.05
CA ILE A 5 24.72 -5.28 9.75
C ILE A 5 25.03 -4.21 8.70
N THR A 6 25.95 -4.50 7.79
CA THR A 6 26.17 -3.69 6.60
C THR A 6 25.43 -4.35 5.44
N ILE A 7 24.53 -3.61 4.81
CA ILE A 7 23.71 -4.10 3.71
C ILE A 7 24.09 -3.33 2.45
N ASP A 8 24.38 -4.07 1.38
CA ASP A 8 24.57 -3.47 0.07
C ASP A 8 23.20 -3.22 -0.57
N LEU A 9 22.83 -1.96 -0.71
CA LEU A 9 21.55 -1.57 -1.31
C LEU A 9 21.47 -1.90 -2.81
N ALA A 10 22.60 -2.07 -3.48
CA ALA A 10 22.67 -2.49 -4.87
C ALA A 10 22.35 -3.98 -5.07
N ALA A 11 22.41 -4.76 -4.00
CA ALA A 11 22.08 -6.19 -4.01
C ALA A 11 20.61 -6.47 -3.69
N LEU A 12 19.80 -5.43 -3.41
CA LEU A 12 18.37 -5.61 -3.19
C LEU A 12 17.66 -6.00 -4.50
N GLU A 13 16.81 -6.98 -4.40
CA GLU A 13 16.05 -7.47 -5.55
C GLU A 13 14.75 -6.68 -5.73
N ASN A 14 14.42 -6.37 -6.98
CA ASN A 14 13.11 -5.85 -7.30
C ASN A 14 12.09 -6.98 -7.18
N LYS A 15 10.91 -6.65 -6.67
CA LYS A 15 9.79 -7.58 -6.72
C LYS A 15 9.39 -7.80 -8.18
N ASP A 16 9.37 -9.07 -8.60
CA ASP A 16 8.88 -9.43 -9.92
C ASP A 16 7.40 -9.02 -10.06
N VAL A 17 7.16 -8.10 -10.95
CA VAL A 17 5.83 -7.70 -11.37
C VAL A 17 5.61 -8.27 -12.76
N ASP A 18 4.47 -8.92 -12.94
CA ASP A 18 4.09 -9.42 -14.27
C ASP A 18 3.84 -8.23 -15.20
N ASP A 19 4.79 -7.99 -16.11
CA ASP A 19 4.72 -6.89 -17.09
C ASP A 19 3.45 -6.95 -17.95
N SER A 20 2.87 -8.14 -18.14
CA SER A 20 1.61 -8.31 -18.87
C SER A 20 0.43 -7.59 -18.20
N LEU A 21 0.48 -7.39 -16.88
CA LEU A 21 -0.53 -6.62 -16.14
C LEU A 21 -0.50 -5.13 -16.49
N LEU A 22 0.63 -4.62 -16.99
CA LEU A 22 0.81 -3.22 -17.34
C LEU A 22 0.56 -2.92 -18.83
N GLU A 23 0.46 -3.96 -19.68
CA GLU A 23 0.22 -3.80 -21.13
C GLU A 23 -1.11 -3.09 -21.43
N ASN A 24 -2.13 -3.31 -20.61
CA ASN A 24 -3.45 -2.67 -20.74
C ASN A 24 -3.57 -1.33 -19.98
N GLY A 25 -2.46 -0.78 -19.53
CA GLY A 25 -2.43 0.44 -18.71
C GLY A 25 -2.57 0.17 -17.21
N PRO A 26 -2.57 1.22 -16.38
CA PRO A 26 -2.57 1.09 -14.92
C PRO A 26 -3.94 0.80 -14.31
N ILE A 27 -4.88 0.26 -15.08
CA ILE A 27 -6.27 -0.03 -14.66
C ILE A 27 -6.46 -1.54 -14.58
N PHE A 28 -7.00 -2.01 -13.47
CA PHE A 28 -7.18 -3.41 -13.13
C PHE A 28 -8.59 -3.67 -12.63
N ASP A 29 -9.07 -4.90 -12.82
CA ASP A 29 -10.34 -5.37 -12.29
C ASP A 29 -10.12 -6.36 -11.15
N PHE A 30 -10.95 -6.30 -10.11
CA PHE A 30 -10.91 -7.19 -8.96
C PHE A 30 -12.30 -7.50 -8.44
N GLU A 31 -12.65 -8.80 -8.38
CA GLU A 31 -13.89 -9.25 -7.76
C GLU A 31 -13.70 -9.39 -6.24
N LEU A 32 -14.55 -8.68 -5.49
CA LEU A 32 -14.55 -8.73 -4.03
C LEU A 32 -15.06 -10.09 -3.52
N PRO A 33 -14.31 -10.78 -2.64
CA PRO A 33 -14.63 -12.16 -2.26
C PRO A 33 -15.90 -12.32 -1.42
N ALA A 34 -16.28 -11.31 -0.62
CA ALA A 34 -17.46 -11.39 0.24
C ALA A 34 -18.71 -10.80 -0.43
N SER A 35 -18.63 -9.58 -0.96
CA SER A 35 -19.76 -8.89 -1.59
C SER A 35 -20.02 -9.31 -3.03
N LYS A 36 -19.06 -9.99 -3.68
CA LYS A 36 -19.12 -10.39 -5.10
C LYS A 36 -19.25 -9.21 -6.08
N ARG A 37 -18.92 -8.01 -5.64
CA ARG A 37 -18.94 -6.82 -6.49
C ARG A 37 -17.63 -6.71 -7.28
N MET A 38 -17.73 -6.19 -8.49
CA MET A 38 -16.57 -5.96 -9.37
C MET A 38 -16.04 -4.54 -9.16
N LEU A 39 -14.78 -4.43 -8.77
CA LEU A 39 -14.07 -3.16 -8.71
C LEU A 39 -13.16 -3.00 -9.90
N THR A 40 -13.22 -1.84 -10.56
CA THR A 40 -12.16 -1.37 -11.45
C THR A 40 -11.33 -0.37 -10.69
N PHE A 41 -10.01 -0.54 -10.62
CA PHE A 41 -9.13 0.29 -9.84
C PHE A 41 -7.83 0.60 -10.58
N LYS A 42 -7.08 1.59 -10.08
CA LYS A 42 -5.76 1.97 -10.58
C LYS A 42 -4.71 1.95 -9.47
N ILE A 43 -3.46 1.71 -9.84
CA ILE A 43 -2.32 1.96 -8.97
C ILE A 43 -2.10 3.47 -8.88
N LEU A 44 -1.92 3.98 -7.66
CA LEU A 44 -1.74 5.41 -7.43
C LEU A 44 -0.40 5.89 -7.97
N THR A 45 -0.44 6.98 -8.72
CA THR A 45 0.76 7.70 -9.14
C THR A 45 1.22 8.67 -8.04
N HIS A 46 2.43 9.22 -8.17
CA HIS A 46 2.92 10.25 -7.24
C HIS A 46 1.98 11.46 -7.13
N ASN A 47 1.34 11.86 -8.21
CA ASN A 47 0.36 12.95 -8.19
C ASN A 47 -0.91 12.58 -7.43
N ASP A 48 -1.38 11.34 -7.58
CA ASP A 48 -2.52 10.82 -6.82
C ASP A 48 -2.19 10.77 -5.32
N GLU A 49 -0.99 10.33 -4.95
CA GLU A 49 -0.53 10.31 -3.54
C GLU A 49 -0.54 11.70 -2.91
N LYS A 50 -0.10 12.74 -3.63
CA LYS A 50 -0.21 14.13 -3.17
C LYS A 50 -1.66 14.55 -2.95
N ALA A 51 -2.56 14.20 -3.87
CA ALA A 51 -3.98 14.52 -3.74
C ALA A 51 -4.61 13.83 -2.53
N VAL A 52 -4.28 12.55 -2.29
CA VAL A 52 -4.68 11.78 -1.10
C VAL A 52 -4.20 12.46 0.18
N GLU A 53 -2.93 12.87 0.22
CA GLU A 53 -2.35 13.52 1.40
C GLU A 53 -3.04 14.87 1.71
N GLU A 54 -3.32 15.69 0.68
CA GLU A 54 -4.04 16.94 0.86
C GLU A 54 -5.48 16.73 1.35
N GLU A 55 -6.19 15.75 0.80
CA GLU A 55 -7.54 15.39 1.24
C GLU A 55 -7.54 14.91 2.69
N SER A 56 -6.63 14.02 3.04
CA SER A 56 -6.47 13.52 4.40
C SER A 56 -6.17 14.65 5.39
N LYS A 57 -5.28 15.58 5.06
CA LYS A 57 -4.99 16.78 5.87
C LYS A 57 -6.23 17.65 6.09
N LYS A 58 -7.06 17.84 5.06
CA LYS A 58 -8.32 18.60 5.15
C LYS A 58 -9.32 17.89 6.06
N MET A 59 -9.45 16.57 5.95
CA MET A 59 -10.33 15.77 6.79
C MET A 59 -9.91 15.77 8.26
N LYS A 60 -8.60 15.61 8.55
CA LYS A 60 -8.04 15.68 9.90
C LYS A 60 -8.31 17.04 10.57
N LYS A 61 -8.25 18.12 9.81
CA LYS A 61 -8.56 19.48 10.33
C LYS A 61 -10.06 19.68 10.64
N LYS A 62 -10.96 19.03 9.91
CA LYS A 62 -12.41 19.15 10.13
C LYS A 62 -12.89 18.34 11.33
N ASN A 63 -12.25 17.20 11.62
CA ASN A 63 -12.68 16.29 12.68
C ASN A 63 -11.68 16.31 13.84
N PHE A 64 -11.80 17.30 14.71
CA PHE A 64 -11.06 17.38 15.98
C PHE A 64 -11.49 16.19 16.87
N GLY A 65 -10.71 15.09 16.87
CA GLY A 65 -10.90 13.95 17.78
C GLY A 65 -11.16 12.57 17.16
N GLY A 66 -11.13 12.41 15.83
CA GLY A 66 -11.29 11.09 15.19
C GLY A 66 -9.95 10.36 14.96
N ASN A 67 -9.96 9.02 15.03
CA ASN A 67 -8.81 8.15 14.75
C ASN A 67 -8.23 8.43 13.34
N GLY A 68 -7.11 9.16 13.28
CA GLY A 68 -6.49 9.63 12.03
C GLY A 68 -6.15 8.53 10.99
N ILE A 69 -5.99 7.28 11.43
CA ILE A 69 -5.65 6.13 10.57
C ILE A 69 -6.78 5.79 9.59
N SER A 70 -8.04 5.96 9.99
CA SER A 70 -9.20 5.63 9.14
C SER A 70 -9.35 6.56 7.94
N TYR A 71 -9.02 7.84 8.09
CA TYR A 71 -9.18 8.83 7.01
C TYR A 71 -8.17 8.65 5.88
N ASP A 72 -6.93 8.32 6.19
CA ASP A 72 -5.87 8.10 5.21
C ASP A 72 -6.21 6.90 4.31
N LEU A 73 -6.68 5.80 4.91
CA LEU A 73 -7.09 4.62 4.17
C LEU A 73 -8.31 4.89 3.28
N THR A 74 -9.33 5.55 3.83
CA THR A 74 -10.57 5.87 3.09
C THR A 74 -10.29 6.81 1.92
N SER A 75 -9.48 7.85 2.12
CA SER A 75 -9.08 8.76 1.03
C SER A 75 -8.29 8.02 -0.05
N ARG A 76 -7.35 7.16 0.35
CA ARG A 76 -6.57 6.36 -0.59
C ARG A 76 -7.45 5.45 -1.43
N LEU A 77 -8.39 4.71 -0.83
CA LEU A 77 -9.32 3.84 -1.53
C LEU A 77 -10.20 4.60 -2.53
N LYS A 78 -10.68 5.79 -2.19
CA LYS A 78 -11.47 6.65 -3.10
C LYS A 78 -10.71 7.08 -4.33
N HIS A 79 -9.40 7.31 -4.21
CA HIS A 79 -8.56 7.68 -5.34
C HIS A 79 -8.10 6.48 -6.18
N MET A 80 -8.05 5.28 -5.57
CA MET A 80 -7.69 4.05 -6.28
C MET A 80 -8.86 3.48 -7.07
N ILE A 81 -10.07 3.43 -6.50
CA ILE A 81 -11.24 2.83 -7.13
C ILE A 81 -11.78 3.76 -8.21
N VAL A 82 -11.83 3.28 -9.44
CA VAL A 82 -12.31 3.99 -10.62
C VAL A 82 -13.79 3.74 -10.85
N SER A 83 -14.24 2.49 -10.68
CA SER A 83 -15.66 2.13 -10.81
C SER A 83 -16.04 0.98 -9.87
N VAL A 84 -17.33 0.89 -9.58
CA VAL A 84 -17.95 -0.21 -8.83
C VAL A 84 -19.07 -0.78 -9.70
N ASP A 85 -18.99 -2.08 -10.02
CA ASP A 85 -19.93 -2.77 -10.93
C ASP A 85 -20.09 -2.04 -12.29
N GLY A 86 -19.00 -1.45 -12.80
CA GLY A 86 -19.00 -0.70 -14.05
C GLY A 86 -19.53 0.73 -13.95
N VAL A 87 -19.98 1.18 -12.76
CA VAL A 87 -20.42 2.56 -12.54
C VAL A 87 -19.25 3.42 -12.06
N ALA A 88 -18.79 4.33 -12.91
CA ALA A 88 -17.64 5.22 -12.67
C ALA A 88 -18.07 6.61 -12.11
N ASP A 89 -19.19 6.70 -11.40
CA ASP A 89 -19.62 7.93 -10.78
C ASP A 89 -18.91 8.16 -9.43
N ILE A 90 -18.33 9.34 -9.26
CA ILE A 90 -17.58 9.72 -8.06
C ILE A 90 -18.41 9.60 -6.78
N LYS A 91 -19.71 9.91 -6.85
CA LYS A 91 -20.59 9.80 -5.68
C LYS A 91 -20.82 8.34 -5.31
N THR A 92 -21.05 7.48 -6.30
CA THR A 92 -21.24 6.04 -6.11
C THR A 92 -19.99 5.40 -5.52
N VAL A 93 -18.79 5.70 -6.05
CA VAL A 93 -17.54 5.20 -5.52
C VAL A 93 -17.31 5.67 -4.09
N LYS A 94 -17.59 6.94 -3.79
CA LYS A 94 -17.45 7.51 -2.45
C LYS A 94 -18.39 6.86 -1.45
N ASP A 95 -19.66 6.71 -1.81
CA ASP A 95 -20.67 6.09 -0.96
C ASP A 95 -20.34 4.63 -0.68
N PHE A 96 -19.93 3.89 -1.70
CA PHE A 96 -19.45 2.53 -1.56
C PHE A 96 -18.29 2.42 -0.57
N VAL A 97 -17.23 3.24 -0.71
CA VAL A 97 -16.06 3.19 0.17
C VAL A 97 -16.39 3.57 1.60
N GLU A 98 -17.30 4.52 1.81
CA GLU A 98 -17.66 5.01 3.14
C GLU A 98 -18.67 4.12 3.88
N ASN A 99 -19.60 3.49 3.17
CA ASN A 99 -20.77 2.85 3.77
C ASN A 99 -20.94 1.36 3.44
N GLU A 100 -20.46 0.90 2.28
CA GLU A 100 -20.74 -0.46 1.79
C GLU A 100 -19.51 -1.36 1.76
N PHE A 101 -18.29 -0.81 1.81
CA PHE A 101 -17.06 -1.57 1.67
C PHE A 101 -16.77 -2.40 2.91
N LEU A 102 -17.07 -3.70 2.84
CA LEU A 102 -16.88 -4.62 3.95
C LEU A 102 -15.40 -4.73 4.34
N SER A 103 -15.11 -4.82 5.63
CA SER A 103 -13.74 -4.93 6.15
C SER A 103 -12.97 -6.13 5.57
N ARG A 104 -13.68 -7.26 5.34
CA ARG A 104 -13.10 -8.45 4.72
C ARG A 104 -12.70 -8.21 3.26
N ASP A 105 -13.55 -7.54 2.51
CA ASP A 105 -13.30 -7.17 1.11
C ASP A 105 -12.16 -6.15 1.02
N SER A 106 -12.16 -5.15 1.90
CA SER A 106 -11.07 -4.16 1.99
C SER A 106 -9.72 -4.81 2.29
N LEU A 107 -9.68 -5.82 3.17
CA LEU A 107 -8.44 -6.56 3.46
C LEU A 107 -7.96 -7.35 2.24
N ALA A 108 -8.88 -8.07 1.57
CA ALA A 108 -8.56 -8.85 0.38
C ALA A 108 -8.08 -7.94 -0.77
N PHE A 109 -8.74 -6.81 -0.98
CA PHE A 109 -8.37 -5.83 -1.97
C PHE A 109 -6.97 -5.25 -1.73
N ARG A 110 -6.64 -4.86 -0.50
CA ARG A 110 -5.30 -4.37 -0.15
C ARG A 110 -4.20 -5.40 -0.38
N LYS A 111 -4.45 -6.66 -0.01
CA LYS A 111 -3.51 -7.76 -0.30
C LYS A 111 -3.30 -7.96 -1.80
N HIS A 112 -4.35 -7.82 -2.59
CA HIS A 112 -4.25 -7.91 -4.04
C HIS A 112 -3.41 -6.75 -4.61
N ILE A 113 -3.65 -5.51 -4.18
CA ILE A 113 -2.83 -4.35 -4.58
C ILE A 113 -1.36 -4.56 -4.22
N GLU A 114 -1.08 -5.01 -2.99
CA GLU A 114 0.28 -5.30 -2.54
C GLU A 114 0.96 -6.37 -3.41
N ALA A 115 0.19 -7.37 -3.87
CA ALA A 115 0.70 -8.42 -4.73
C ALA A 115 1.10 -7.92 -6.13
N ILE A 116 0.32 -7.00 -6.73
CA ILE A 116 0.55 -6.50 -8.10
C ILE A 116 1.36 -5.20 -8.16
N SER A 117 1.55 -4.50 -7.02
CA SER A 117 2.31 -3.26 -7.02
C SER A 117 3.80 -3.52 -7.19
N PRO A 118 4.49 -2.76 -8.06
CA PRO A 118 5.94 -2.79 -8.12
C PRO A 118 6.54 -2.31 -6.78
N ASP A 119 7.52 -3.04 -6.28
CA ASP A 119 8.19 -2.73 -5.04
C ASP A 119 9.63 -3.26 -5.07
N VAL A 120 10.45 -2.85 -4.11
CA VAL A 120 11.77 -3.42 -3.87
C VAL A 120 11.69 -4.28 -2.62
N ASP A 121 12.18 -5.51 -2.67
CA ASP A 121 12.27 -6.33 -1.48
C ASP A 121 13.32 -5.76 -0.53
N MET A 122 12.84 -5.13 0.53
CA MET A 122 13.65 -4.53 1.59
C MET A 122 13.94 -5.52 2.73
N SER A 123 13.66 -6.80 2.54
CA SER A 123 13.98 -7.84 3.50
C SER A 123 15.41 -8.34 3.30
N VAL A 124 16.08 -8.61 4.41
CA VAL A 124 17.44 -9.15 4.40
C VAL A 124 17.55 -10.34 5.34
N ARG A 125 18.32 -11.33 4.95
CA ARG A 125 18.67 -12.45 5.82
C ARG A 125 19.68 -11.99 6.86
N PHE A 126 19.43 -12.37 8.10
CA PHE A 126 20.31 -12.12 9.23
C PHE A 126 20.80 -13.42 9.84
N GLU A 127 22.10 -13.50 10.08
CA GLU A 127 22.73 -14.56 10.85
C GLU A 127 23.54 -13.93 11.99
N CYS A 128 23.31 -14.37 13.22
CA CYS A 128 24.01 -13.90 14.40
C CYS A 128 25.39 -14.58 14.49
N GLU A 129 26.46 -13.81 14.49
CA GLU A 129 27.83 -14.33 14.60
C GLU A 129 28.11 -15.00 15.96
N ASP A 130 27.39 -14.60 17.04
CA ASP A 130 27.61 -15.09 18.40
C ASP A 130 26.91 -16.42 18.70
N CYS A 131 25.67 -16.62 18.14
CA CYS A 131 24.84 -17.77 18.51
C CYS A 131 24.28 -18.54 17.29
N SER A 132 24.70 -18.16 16.08
CA SER A 132 24.26 -18.76 14.81
C SER A 132 22.72 -18.80 14.65
N HIS A 133 22.01 -17.88 15.36
CA HIS A 133 20.59 -17.70 15.14
C HIS A 133 20.37 -17.07 13.77
N GLU A 134 19.56 -17.70 12.95
CA GLU A 134 19.19 -17.21 11.63
C GLU A 134 17.77 -16.63 11.65
N GLU A 135 17.60 -15.44 11.09
CA GLU A 135 16.32 -14.85 10.76
C GLU A 135 16.25 -14.68 9.24
N PRO A 136 15.39 -15.44 8.55
CA PRO A 136 15.41 -15.49 7.08
C PRO A 136 14.95 -14.19 6.43
N SER A 137 14.17 -13.35 7.13
CA SER A 137 13.61 -12.13 6.58
C SER A 137 13.41 -11.10 7.67
N ILE A 138 14.32 -10.14 7.76
CA ILE A 138 14.19 -8.95 8.61
C ILE A 138 13.88 -7.76 7.70
N GLN A 139 12.77 -7.08 7.93
CA GLN A 139 12.45 -5.84 7.24
C GLN A 139 13.42 -4.74 7.62
N MET A 140 14.06 -4.12 6.62
CA MET A 140 14.98 -3.01 6.82
C MET A 140 14.20 -1.76 7.28
N PRO A 141 14.50 -1.19 8.46
CA PRO A 141 13.78 -0.01 8.93
C PRO A 141 14.18 1.22 8.13
N MET A 142 13.26 1.75 7.33
CA MET A 142 13.39 3.02 6.60
C MET A 142 13.09 4.20 7.54
N ASN A 143 14.04 4.59 8.35
CA ASN A 143 13.93 5.75 9.23
C ASN A 143 14.93 6.85 8.85
N VAL A 144 14.88 8.00 9.55
CA VAL A 144 15.77 9.13 9.26
C VAL A 144 17.23 8.74 9.36
N SER A 145 17.61 7.89 10.31
CA SER A 145 18.99 7.44 10.48
C SER A 145 19.49 6.50 9.36
N PHE A 146 18.58 5.93 8.57
CA PHE A 146 18.95 5.19 7.36
C PHE A 146 19.48 6.13 6.27
N PHE A 147 18.85 7.29 6.07
CA PHE A 147 19.25 8.27 5.06
C PHE A 147 20.40 9.18 5.54
N TRP A 148 20.47 9.43 6.84
CA TRP A 148 21.50 10.26 7.48
C TRP A 148 22.13 9.51 8.66
N PRO A 149 23.02 8.55 8.40
CA PRO A 149 23.70 7.84 9.46
C PRO A 149 24.66 8.79 10.20
N GLY A 150 24.28 9.18 11.42
CA GLY A 150 25.04 10.11 12.26
C GLY A 150 24.38 11.47 12.50
N ALA A 151 23.11 11.65 12.13
CA ALA A 151 22.30 12.82 12.52
C ALA A 151 21.73 12.62 13.93
#